data_905e3d79f793397f0c3361af03c699cb
#
_entry.id   905e3d79f793397f0c3361af03c699cb
#
_cell.length_a   1.000
_cell.length_b   1.000
_cell.length_c   1.000
_cell.angle_alpha   90.00
_cell.angle_beta   90.00
_cell.angle_gamma   90.00
#
_symmetry.space_group_name_H-M   'P 1'
#
loop_
_entity.id
_entity.type
_entity.pdbx_description
1 polymer ?
#
loop_
_entity_poly.entity_id
_entity_poly.type
_entity_poly.pdbx_seq_one_letter_code
_entity_poly.pdbx_strand_id
1 'polypeptide(L)'
;MNKFSILHISDIHKIEDVTYQSLLNSIKKDMANWNNEGIQKPRFIVISGDLIQGAKTNEEIEMQYQEVTWLLEELTKLILDGHKERLIMVPGNHDVNWYRSNESMEVSDDKDADKDYDTYFAPILTDVRWSWKERKYFKIKDYSIYNSRFELFANFYNNFYQGIYTFPAEAVKGANLIYFEQEKIAFACFNSNYKLDHLNHSGSIDEDAITNICDNLEKFYEKGYLLVGVWHHNYYGEPRQMDYMDKSIFAPMLAYKIRMGLFGHQHIAQVAEEYANMEEPEESRRENKLLLISSGTLFGFEKVLRPGQRRQYNIIEIEMGYGEADVAINTREDWNPNSNSKIPMWRFKEVRQSIDNKIHAKVYLKKTPLMDYVLEIDRKARMTGDYESACDELVSLGLEKEEVRKFFDDYIGRTCDQYICKQFENLNSPDGYILLCGAVVNERNVNVARKLLDNKTFRQTSETDGILKDYVSQLEEIVK
;
A
#
# COMPACT_ATOMS: atom_id res chain seq x y z
N MET A 1 -0.68 -3.40 17.89
CA MET A 1 -0.15 -3.43 16.52
C MET A 1 -0.56 -2.18 15.75
N ASN A 2 0.30 -1.63 14.91
CA ASN A 2 -0.04 -0.47 14.11
C ASN A 2 -0.79 -0.94 12.87
N LYS A 3 -2.12 -0.84 12.87
CA LYS A 3 -2.98 -1.26 11.78
C LYS A 3 -3.56 -0.06 11.06
N PHE A 4 -3.44 -0.05 9.75
CA PHE A 4 -3.99 1.00 8.88
C PHE A 4 -4.33 0.43 7.51
N SER A 5 -5.05 1.20 6.69
CA SER A 5 -5.36 0.79 5.33
C SER A 5 -5.07 1.88 4.31
N ILE A 6 -4.86 1.45 3.07
CA ILE A 6 -4.60 2.28 1.88
C ILE A 6 -5.75 2.06 0.90
N LEU A 7 -6.39 3.12 0.46
CA LEU A 7 -7.21 3.09 -0.74
C LEU A 7 -6.29 3.24 -1.96
N HIS A 8 -6.14 2.18 -2.74
CA HIS A 8 -5.32 2.19 -3.95
C HIS A 8 -6.20 2.23 -5.19
N ILE A 9 -6.10 3.33 -5.91
CA ILE A 9 -6.82 3.61 -7.16
C ILE A 9 -5.83 3.96 -8.26
N SER A 10 -6.22 3.73 -9.50
CA SER A 10 -5.46 4.06 -10.70
C SER A 10 -6.40 4.31 -11.86
N ASP A 11 -5.88 4.86 -12.93
CA ASP A 11 -6.60 4.95 -14.21
C ASP A 11 -7.98 5.60 -14.01
N ILE A 12 -8.00 6.78 -13.39
CA ILE A 12 -9.20 7.59 -13.13
C ILE A 12 -9.59 8.49 -14.31
N HIS A 13 -8.89 8.39 -15.41
CA HIS A 13 -9.17 9.15 -16.61
C HIS A 13 -10.64 9.00 -17.04
N LYS A 14 -11.32 10.14 -17.04
CA LYS A 14 -12.77 10.24 -17.27
C LYS A 14 -13.10 9.99 -18.72
N ILE A 15 -14.14 9.18 -18.93
CA ILE A 15 -14.73 8.96 -20.23
C ILE A 15 -15.91 9.91 -20.42
N GLU A 16 -16.18 10.31 -21.67
CA GLU A 16 -17.35 11.13 -22.05
C GLU A 16 -18.64 10.59 -21.38
N ASP A 17 -19.49 11.52 -20.94
CA ASP A 17 -20.79 11.27 -20.30
C ASP A 17 -20.81 10.69 -18.87
N VAL A 18 -19.69 10.49 -18.20
CA VAL A 18 -19.65 10.15 -16.77
C VAL A 18 -19.08 11.33 -15.98
N THR A 19 -19.75 11.70 -14.90
CA THR A 19 -19.28 12.78 -14.05
C THR A 19 -18.50 12.25 -12.84
N TYR A 20 -17.47 12.94 -12.41
CA TYR A 20 -16.78 12.63 -11.15
C TYR A 20 -17.73 12.63 -9.95
N GLN A 21 -18.81 13.43 -9.98
CA GLN A 21 -19.85 13.40 -8.96
C GLN A 21 -20.55 12.03 -8.87
N SER A 22 -20.83 11.39 -10.01
CA SER A 22 -21.44 10.05 -10.05
C SER A 22 -20.52 8.99 -9.45
N LEU A 23 -19.22 9.07 -9.76
CA LEU A 23 -18.20 8.18 -9.20
C LEU A 23 -18.07 8.39 -7.69
N LEU A 24 -17.93 9.64 -7.24
CA LEU A 24 -17.85 9.95 -5.82
C LEU A 24 -19.06 9.42 -5.04
N ASN A 25 -20.27 9.57 -5.60
CA ASN A 25 -21.48 9.05 -4.97
C ASN A 25 -21.48 7.51 -4.91
N SER A 26 -20.93 6.83 -5.91
CA SER A 26 -20.81 5.37 -5.89
C SER A 26 -19.79 4.89 -4.83
N ILE A 27 -18.68 5.60 -4.67
CA ILE A 27 -17.69 5.34 -3.61
C ILE A 27 -18.31 5.59 -2.24
N LYS A 28 -19.06 6.70 -2.06
CA LYS A 28 -19.76 6.98 -0.79
C LYS A 28 -20.74 5.86 -0.40
N LYS A 29 -21.44 5.29 -1.38
CA LYS A 29 -22.33 4.14 -1.13
C LYS A 29 -21.57 2.88 -0.73
N ASP A 30 -20.42 2.64 -1.34
CA ASP A 30 -19.57 1.51 -0.98
C ASP A 30 -19.00 1.66 0.42
N MET A 31 -18.53 2.85 0.77
CA MET A 31 -18.02 3.17 2.11
C MET A 31 -19.04 2.90 3.23
N ALA A 32 -20.32 3.10 2.95
CA ALA A 32 -21.37 2.79 3.94
C ALA A 32 -21.43 1.29 4.30
N ASN A 33 -20.92 0.41 3.43
CA ASN A 33 -20.84 -1.03 3.65
C ASN A 33 -19.52 -1.47 4.33
N TRP A 34 -18.46 -0.67 4.27
CA TRP A 34 -17.13 -1.07 4.75
C TRP A 34 -17.12 -1.54 6.21
N ASN A 35 -17.80 -0.82 7.12
CA ASN A 35 -17.88 -1.22 8.53
C ASN A 35 -18.55 -2.58 8.72
N ASN A 36 -19.62 -2.86 7.96
CA ASN A 36 -20.31 -4.15 8.02
C ASN A 36 -19.46 -5.30 7.46
N GLU A 37 -18.54 -4.96 6.58
CA GLU A 37 -17.62 -5.87 5.92
C GLU A 37 -16.27 -5.99 6.65
N GLY A 38 -16.11 -5.34 7.82
CA GLY A 38 -14.88 -5.36 8.60
C GLY A 38 -13.71 -4.60 7.95
N ILE A 39 -14.00 -3.68 7.03
CA ILE A 39 -13.00 -2.84 6.37
C ILE A 39 -12.78 -1.57 7.20
N GLN A 40 -11.54 -1.34 7.59
CA GLN A 40 -11.14 -0.11 8.27
C GLN A 40 -11.07 1.07 7.29
N LYS A 41 -11.55 2.26 7.71
CA LYS A 41 -11.42 3.50 6.94
C LYS A 41 -9.96 3.75 6.55
N PRO A 42 -9.65 3.94 5.25
CA PRO A 42 -8.29 4.16 4.80
C PRO A 42 -7.64 5.39 5.42
N ARG A 43 -6.37 5.24 5.80
CA ARG A 43 -5.52 6.34 6.27
C ARG A 43 -4.75 7.02 5.15
N PHE A 44 -4.62 6.34 4.01
CA PHE A 44 -3.93 6.86 2.84
C PHE A 44 -4.77 6.62 1.59
N ILE A 45 -4.63 7.51 0.62
CA ILE A 45 -5.07 7.30 -0.75
C ILE A 45 -3.82 7.28 -1.62
N VAL A 46 -3.63 6.21 -2.40
CA VAL A 46 -2.56 6.13 -3.40
C VAL A 46 -3.17 6.09 -4.78
N ILE A 47 -2.74 7.00 -5.64
CA ILE A 47 -3.15 7.11 -7.03
C ILE A 47 -1.94 6.81 -7.91
N SER A 48 -1.94 5.63 -8.52
CA SER A 48 -0.83 5.14 -9.32
C SER A 48 -0.93 5.52 -10.80
N GLY A 49 -1.28 6.79 -11.08
CA GLY A 49 -1.22 7.41 -12.40
C GLY A 49 -2.52 7.41 -13.20
N ASP A 50 -2.46 8.00 -14.38
CA ASP A 50 -3.55 8.20 -15.32
C ASP A 50 -4.74 8.94 -14.70
N LEU A 51 -4.44 10.17 -14.24
CA LEU A 51 -5.45 11.05 -13.64
C LEU A 51 -6.38 11.64 -14.68
N ILE A 52 -5.87 11.89 -15.89
CA ILE A 52 -6.59 12.48 -17.01
C ILE A 52 -6.56 11.59 -18.24
N GLN A 53 -7.44 11.84 -19.22
CA GLN A 53 -7.43 11.12 -20.49
C GLN A 53 -6.32 11.61 -21.43
N GLY A 54 -5.76 12.79 -21.15
CA GLY A 54 -4.92 13.51 -22.08
C GLY A 54 -5.73 14.21 -23.19
N ALA A 55 -5.11 15.12 -23.90
CA ALA A 55 -5.75 15.86 -24.98
C ALA A 55 -4.72 16.39 -25.99
N LYS A 56 -5.19 17.04 -27.04
CA LYS A 56 -4.34 17.61 -28.10
C LYS A 56 -3.86 19.04 -27.78
N THR A 57 -4.54 19.75 -26.90
CA THR A 57 -4.20 21.11 -26.52
C THR A 57 -3.91 21.23 -25.02
N ASN A 58 -3.07 22.18 -24.65
CA ASN A 58 -2.77 22.43 -23.25
C ASN A 58 -4.01 22.85 -22.46
N GLU A 59 -4.89 23.65 -23.06
CA GLU A 59 -6.11 24.15 -22.45
C GLU A 59 -7.05 22.99 -22.07
N GLU A 60 -7.20 22.00 -22.96
CA GLU A 60 -8.01 20.80 -22.69
C GLU A 60 -7.39 19.94 -21.57
N ILE A 61 -6.07 19.82 -21.53
CA ILE A 61 -5.35 19.11 -20.46
C ILE A 61 -5.56 19.83 -19.11
N GLU A 62 -5.41 21.14 -19.08
CA GLU A 62 -5.62 21.96 -17.88
C GLU A 62 -7.06 21.86 -17.36
N MET A 63 -8.05 21.87 -18.27
CA MET A 63 -9.46 21.66 -17.90
C MET A 63 -9.68 20.29 -17.24
N GLN A 64 -9.08 19.24 -17.79
CA GLN A 64 -9.18 17.90 -17.20
C GLN A 64 -8.52 17.85 -15.81
N TYR A 65 -7.38 18.51 -15.60
CA TYR A 65 -6.77 18.64 -14.29
C TYR A 65 -7.63 19.43 -13.29
N GLN A 66 -8.34 20.47 -13.73
CA GLN A 66 -9.29 21.19 -12.87
C GLN A 66 -10.45 20.28 -12.42
N GLU A 67 -11.00 19.47 -13.34
CA GLU A 67 -12.06 18.52 -13.01
C GLU A 67 -11.59 17.43 -12.04
N VAL A 68 -10.42 16.83 -12.27
CA VAL A 68 -9.91 15.79 -11.37
C VAL A 68 -9.50 16.35 -10.02
N THR A 69 -8.99 17.58 -9.96
CA THR A 69 -8.68 18.29 -8.69
C THR A 69 -9.90 18.30 -7.77
N TRP A 70 -11.08 18.62 -8.30
CA TRP A 70 -12.32 18.58 -7.54
C TRP A 70 -12.59 17.18 -6.93
N LEU A 71 -12.44 16.12 -7.73
CA LEU A 71 -12.61 14.74 -7.23
C LEU A 71 -11.63 14.43 -6.11
N LEU A 72 -10.35 14.77 -6.30
CA LEU A 72 -9.30 14.48 -5.31
C LEU A 72 -9.52 15.24 -4.00
N GLU A 73 -9.98 16.48 -4.08
CA GLU A 73 -10.33 17.27 -2.89
C GLU A 73 -11.52 16.66 -2.14
N GLU A 74 -12.54 16.22 -2.86
CA GLU A 74 -13.70 15.57 -2.25
C GLU A 74 -13.36 14.20 -1.65
N LEU A 75 -12.51 13.40 -2.30
CA LEU A 75 -12.01 12.14 -1.74
C LEU A 75 -11.15 12.40 -0.49
N THR A 76 -10.29 13.41 -0.53
CA THR A 76 -9.47 13.81 0.63
C THR A 76 -10.34 14.22 1.82
N LYS A 77 -11.36 15.03 1.60
CA LYS A 77 -12.32 15.41 2.66
C LYS A 77 -13.09 14.20 3.21
N LEU A 78 -13.55 13.33 2.32
CA LEU A 78 -14.39 12.18 2.67
C LEU A 78 -13.63 11.09 3.44
N ILE A 79 -12.42 10.76 2.98
CA ILE A 79 -11.66 9.60 3.45
C ILE A 79 -10.55 10.02 4.42
N LEU A 80 -9.86 11.12 4.13
CA LEU A 80 -8.67 11.54 4.86
C LEU A 80 -8.93 12.73 5.81
N ASP A 81 -10.20 13.09 6.04
CA ASP A 81 -10.59 14.20 6.92
C ASP A 81 -9.90 15.54 6.55
N GLY A 82 -9.61 15.73 5.26
CA GLY A 82 -8.96 16.93 4.71
C GLY A 82 -7.43 16.88 4.67
N HIS A 83 -6.80 15.82 5.14
CA HIS A 83 -5.35 15.62 5.18
C HIS A 83 -4.76 15.32 3.80
N LYS A 84 -4.45 16.36 3.02
CA LYS A 84 -3.88 16.23 1.65
C LYS A 84 -2.52 15.52 1.63
N GLU A 85 -1.75 15.64 2.69
CA GLU A 85 -0.45 14.97 2.84
C GLU A 85 -0.56 13.44 2.84
N ARG A 86 -1.75 12.89 3.08
CA ARG A 86 -2.02 11.45 3.07
C ARG A 86 -2.55 10.92 1.74
N LEU A 87 -2.72 11.80 0.75
CA LEU A 87 -2.96 11.43 -0.63
C LEU A 87 -1.62 11.43 -1.36
N ILE A 88 -1.25 10.32 -1.97
CA ILE A 88 0.00 10.10 -2.71
C ILE A 88 -0.35 9.87 -4.17
N MET A 89 0.32 10.56 -5.10
CA MET A 89 0.07 10.37 -6.53
C MET A 89 1.35 10.42 -7.36
N VAL A 90 1.32 9.71 -8.48
CA VAL A 90 2.36 9.71 -9.51
C VAL A 90 1.73 9.93 -10.88
N PRO A 91 2.47 10.39 -11.90
CA PRO A 91 1.93 10.51 -13.26
C PRO A 91 1.82 9.16 -13.95
N GLY A 92 0.77 8.96 -14.76
CA GLY A 92 0.66 7.88 -15.73
C GLY A 92 1.00 8.34 -17.15
N ASN A 93 0.82 7.44 -18.13
CA ASN A 93 1.14 7.74 -19.53
C ASN A 93 0.17 8.75 -20.17
N HIS A 94 -1.06 8.82 -19.70
CA HIS A 94 -2.04 9.82 -20.13
C HIS A 94 -1.78 11.21 -19.51
N ASP A 95 -0.99 11.29 -18.44
CA ASP A 95 -0.56 12.54 -17.81
C ASP A 95 0.64 13.20 -18.56
N VAL A 96 1.21 12.51 -19.56
CA VAL A 96 2.30 13.02 -20.40
C VAL A 96 1.73 13.81 -21.57
N ASN A 97 2.20 15.04 -21.76
CA ASN A 97 1.82 15.87 -22.91
C ASN A 97 2.51 15.40 -24.19
N TRP A 98 1.83 14.57 -24.96
CA TRP A 98 2.35 13.99 -26.21
C TRP A 98 2.54 15.04 -27.31
N TYR A 99 1.84 16.17 -27.26
CA TYR A 99 2.05 17.26 -28.19
C TYR A 99 3.44 17.87 -28.04
N ARG A 100 3.91 18.09 -26.80
CA ARG A 100 5.26 18.54 -26.52
C ARG A 100 6.33 17.56 -26.99
N SER A 101 6.11 16.25 -26.78
CA SER A 101 7.06 15.24 -27.29
C SER A 101 7.11 15.24 -28.83
N ASN A 102 5.99 15.44 -29.51
CA ASN A 102 5.96 15.53 -30.97
C ASN A 102 6.66 16.80 -31.47
N GLU A 103 6.43 17.95 -30.85
CA GLU A 103 7.06 19.24 -31.19
C GLU A 103 8.58 19.21 -31.01
N SER A 104 9.07 18.41 -30.07
CA SER A 104 10.52 18.27 -29.76
C SER A 104 11.31 17.44 -30.75
N MET A 105 10.65 16.74 -31.68
CA MET A 105 11.29 15.78 -32.57
C MET A 105 11.38 16.27 -34.02
N GLU A 106 12.39 15.78 -34.73
CA GLU A 106 12.51 15.97 -36.18
C GLU A 106 12.77 14.65 -36.89
N VAL A 107 12.48 14.59 -38.21
CA VAL A 107 12.80 13.44 -39.03
C VAL A 107 14.31 13.23 -39.02
N SER A 108 14.73 12.03 -38.74
CA SER A 108 16.14 11.63 -38.78
C SER A 108 16.48 10.97 -40.12
N ASP A 109 17.52 11.47 -40.77
CA ASP A 109 18.11 10.83 -41.94
C ASP A 109 19.18 9.81 -41.56
N ASP A 110 19.26 9.42 -40.29
CA ASP A 110 20.30 8.55 -39.74
C ASP A 110 20.15 7.13 -40.30
N LYS A 111 20.99 6.80 -41.27
CA LYS A 111 21.03 5.49 -41.93
C LYS A 111 21.53 4.37 -41.01
N ASP A 112 22.16 4.73 -39.87
CA ASP A 112 22.63 3.76 -38.89
C ASP A 112 21.52 3.30 -38.00
N ALA A 113 20.44 4.10 -37.80
CA ALA A 113 19.24 3.70 -37.09
C ALA A 113 18.50 2.50 -37.72
N ASP A 114 18.64 2.31 -39.06
CA ASP A 114 18.07 1.14 -39.74
C ASP A 114 18.65 -0.21 -39.30
N LYS A 115 19.84 -0.19 -38.70
CA LYS A 115 20.53 -1.40 -38.25
C LYS A 115 20.44 -1.60 -36.75
N ASP A 116 19.87 -0.63 -36.04
CA ASP A 116 19.82 -0.66 -34.60
C ASP A 116 18.55 -1.40 -34.14
N TYR A 117 18.78 -2.62 -33.64
CA TYR A 117 17.72 -3.42 -32.99
C TYR A 117 16.97 -2.63 -31.93
N ASP A 118 17.68 -1.81 -31.15
CA ASP A 118 17.12 -1.06 -30.02
C ASP A 118 16.10 -0.01 -30.47
N THR A 119 16.27 0.57 -31.68
CA THR A 119 15.27 1.53 -32.21
C THR A 119 13.88 0.92 -32.36
N TYR A 120 13.80 -0.37 -32.66
CA TYR A 120 12.53 -1.08 -32.87
C TYR A 120 12.01 -1.78 -31.63
N PHE A 121 12.88 -2.39 -30.86
CA PHE A 121 12.53 -3.34 -29.80
C PHE A 121 12.86 -2.86 -28.40
N ALA A 122 13.76 -1.90 -28.27
CA ALA A 122 14.16 -1.33 -27.00
C ALA A 122 14.31 0.20 -27.09
N PRO A 123 13.25 0.96 -27.48
CA PRO A 123 13.34 2.40 -27.71
C PRO A 123 13.74 3.21 -26.48
N ILE A 124 13.71 2.61 -25.29
CA ILE A 124 14.22 3.22 -24.06
C ILE A 124 15.75 3.36 -24.04
N LEU A 125 16.46 2.58 -24.84
CA LEU A 125 17.94 2.60 -24.91
C LEU A 125 18.46 3.64 -25.90
N THR A 126 17.60 4.22 -26.73
CA THR A 126 17.99 5.19 -27.77
C THR A 126 17.14 6.45 -27.74
N ASP A 127 17.61 7.52 -28.33
CA ASP A 127 16.85 8.77 -28.53
C ASP A 127 16.24 8.85 -29.94
N VAL A 128 16.37 7.80 -30.73
CA VAL A 128 15.73 7.65 -32.04
C VAL A 128 14.45 6.85 -31.88
N ARG A 129 13.40 7.25 -32.59
CA ARG A 129 12.08 6.63 -32.60
C ARG A 129 11.68 6.24 -34.02
N TRP A 130 10.99 5.10 -34.15
CA TRP A 130 10.39 4.69 -35.40
C TRP A 130 8.90 4.98 -35.40
N SER A 131 8.43 5.74 -36.39
CA SER A 131 7.00 5.94 -36.62
C SER A 131 6.45 4.91 -37.61
N TRP A 132 5.68 3.93 -37.14
CA TRP A 132 5.00 2.96 -37.99
C TRP A 132 3.99 3.61 -38.93
N LYS A 133 3.38 4.70 -38.51
CA LYS A 133 2.41 5.46 -39.30
C LYS A 133 3.07 6.20 -40.46
N GLU A 134 4.19 6.87 -40.20
CA GLU A 134 4.88 7.69 -41.19
C GLU A 134 5.99 6.95 -41.93
N ARG A 135 6.40 5.77 -41.39
CA ARG A 135 7.51 4.94 -41.90
C ARG A 135 8.83 5.73 -42.01
N LYS A 136 9.11 6.46 -40.94
CA LYS A 136 10.30 7.31 -40.82
C LYS A 136 10.86 7.21 -39.42
N TYR A 137 12.17 7.49 -39.33
CA TYR A 137 12.83 7.71 -38.06
C TYR A 137 12.68 9.16 -37.61
N PHE A 138 12.56 9.33 -36.30
CA PHE A 138 12.52 10.62 -35.63
C PHE A 138 13.58 10.61 -34.53
N LYS A 139 14.20 11.76 -34.29
CA LYS A 139 15.10 11.96 -33.15
C LYS A 139 14.68 13.17 -32.35
N ILE A 140 15.02 13.18 -31.08
CA ILE A 140 14.79 14.34 -30.22
C ILE A 140 15.75 15.44 -30.62
N LYS A 141 15.22 16.56 -31.08
CA LYS A 141 15.96 17.76 -31.48
C LYS A 141 16.13 18.73 -30.32
N ASP A 142 15.10 18.88 -29.52
CA ASP A 142 15.05 19.83 -28.41
C ASP A 142 14.64 19.14 -27.12
N TYR A 143 15.64 18.87 -26.28
CA TYR A 143 15.42 18.24 -24.96
C TYR A 143 14.70 19.14 -23.97
N SER A 144 14.75 20.48 -24.12
CA SER A 144 13.99 21.39 -23.27
C SER A 144 12.49 21.23 -23.52
N ILE A 145 12.09 21.22 -24.80
CA ILE A 145 10.71 20.96 -25.20
C ILE A 145 10.29 19.52 -24.81
N TYR A 146 11.16 18.54 -25.09
CA TYR A 146 10.88 17.13 -24.72
C TYR A 146 10.62 16.97 -23.24
N ASN A 147 11.42 17.57 -22.38
CA ASN A 147 11.24 17.49 -20.93
C ASN A 147 10.03 18.27 -20.42
N SER A 148 9.61 19.31 -21.12
CA SER A 148 8.39 20.08 -20.77
C SER A 148 7.09 19.27 -20.92
N ARG A 149 7.14 18.04 -21.45
CA ARG A 149 5.96 17.18 -21.53
C ARG A 149 5.34 16.83 -20.16
N PHE A 150 6.07 17.06 -19.07
CA PHE A 150 5.58 16.88 -17.69
C PHE A 150 5.13 18.19 -17.02
N GLU A 151 5.28 19.34 -17.67
CA GLU A 151 5.05 20.65 -17.05
C GLU A 151 3.62 20.82 -16.55
N LEU A 152 2.63 20.39 -17.33
CA LEU A 152 1.22 20.52 -16.95
C LEU A 152 0.89 19.65 -15.74
N PHE A 153 1.43 18.42 -15.67
CA PHE A 153 1.31 17.58 -14.50
C PHE A 153 2.01 18.20 -13.28
N ALA A 154 3.23 18.70 -13.46
CA ALA A 154 3.97 19.35 -12.38
C ALA A 154 3.22 20.57 -11.81
N ASN A 155 2.64 21.39 -12.68
CA ASN A 155 1.83 22.53 -12.29
C ASN A 155 0.57 22.09 -11.51
N PHE A 156 -0.14 21.09 -12.02
CA PHE A 156 -1.28 20.51 -11.31
C PHE A 156 -0.88 19.97 -9.93
N TYR A 157 0.18 19.17 -9.86
CA TYR A 157 0.70 18.56 -8.62
C TYR A 157 1.03 19.63 -7.58
N ASN A 158 1.82 20.64 -7.97
CA ASN A 158 2.24 21.73 -7.09
C ASN A 158 1.04 22.55 -6.61
N ASN A 159 0.08 22.82 -7.49
CA ASN A 159 -1.15 23.55 -7.16
C ASN A 159 -2.06 22.76 -6.21
N PHE A 160 -2.19 21.45 -6.41
CA PHE A 160 -2.97 20.58 -5.52
C PHE A 160 -2.39 20.55 -4.10
N TYR A 161 -1.09 20.36 -3.98
CA TYR A 161 -0.45 20.22 -2.67
C TYR A 161 -0.12 21.55 -1.97
N GLN A 162 -0.09 22.65 -2.69
CA GLN A 162 0.10 24.01 -2.12
C GLN A 162 1.33 24.10 -1.18
N GLY A 163 2.45 23.48 -1.58
CA GLY A 163 3.71 23.50 -0.84
C GLY A 163 3.91 22.37 0.18
N ILE A 164 2.93 21.50 0.39
CA ILE A 164 3.13 20.27 1.19
C ILE A 164 4.16 19.38 0.50
N TYR A 165 3.96 19.13 -0.80
CA TYR A 165 4.90 18.42 -1.67
C TYR A 165 5.14 19.22 -2.94
N THR A 166 6.31 19.05 -3.53
CA THR A 166 6.69 19.64 -4.81
C THR A 166 7.06 18.54 -5.77
N PHE A 167 6.59 18.62 -7.02
CA PHE A 167 6.98 17.69 -8.06
C PHE A 167 8.49 17.81 -8.32
N PRO A 168 9.25 16.71 -8.51
CA PRO A 168 10.68 16.75 -8.73
C PRO A 168 11.05 17.68 -9.90
N ALA A 169 12.09 18.52 -9.71
CA ALA A 169 12.57 19.44 -10.75
C ALA A 169 13.02 18.69 -12.01
N GLU A 170 13.70 17.54 -11.82
CA GLU A 170 13.98 16.60 -12.90
C GLU A 170 12.92 15.48 -12.87
N ALA A 171 11.86 15.67 -13.66
CA ALA A 171 10.64 14.86 -13.59
C ALA A 171 10.87 13.33 -13.71
N VAL A 172 11.92 12.89 -14.41
CA VAL A 172 12.20 11.46 -14.63
C VAL A 172 13.33 10.92 -13.75
N LYS A 173 14.28 11.77 -13.35
CA LYS A 173 15.44 11.39 -12.52
C LYS A 173 15.19 11.62 -11.03
N GLY A 174 14.17 12.39 -10.69
CA GLY A 174 13.76 12.64 -9.32
C GLY A 174 12.69 11.66 -8.85
N ALA A 175 12.64 11.43 -7.56
CA ALA A 175 11.56 10.72 -6.89
C ALA A 175 11.15 11.48 -5.63
N ASN A 176 9.86 11.49 -5.33
CA ASN A 176 9.38 11.98 -4.03
C ASN A 176 9.41 10.84 -3.02
N LEU A 177 10.06 11.09 -1.89
CA LEU A 177 10.04 10.17 -0.74
C LEU A 177 9.17 10.77 0.36
N ILE A 178 7.96 10.21 0.52
CA ILE A 178 6.94 10.67 1.46
C ILE A 178 6.83 9.65 2.59
N TYR A 179 7.00 10.08 3.83
CA TYR A 179 7.02 9.14 4.96
C TYR A 179 6.11 9.58 6.10
N PHE A 180 5.65 8.60 6.86
CA PHE A 180 4.79 8.77 8.02
C PHE A 180 5.37 7.99 9.19
N GLU A 181 5.81 8.73 10.20
CA GLU A 181 6.51 8.15 11.33
C GLU A 181 5.59 7.30 12.21
N GLN A 182 4.35 7.73 12.37
CA GLN A 182 3.37 7.03 13.20
C GLN A 182 3.03 5.64 12.63
N GLU A 183 2.88 5.53 11.31
CA GLU A 183 2.56 4.30 10.62
C GLU A 183 3.81 3.48 10.25
N LYS A 184 5.01 4.03 10.39
CA LYS A 184 6.29 3.43 9.94
C LYS A 184 6.24 3.02 8.48
N ILE A 185 5.72 3.88 7.61
CA ILE A 185 5.63 3.66 6.17
C ILE A 185 6.30 4.79 5.40
N ALA A 186 6.99 4.45 4.31
CA ALA A 186 7.54 5.44 3.38
C ALA A 186 7.20 5.05 1.93
N PHE A 187 6.67 6.02 1.19
CA PHE A 187 6.31 5.90 -0.22
C PHE A 187 7.40 6.51 -1.09
N ALA A 188 8.03 5.70 -1.94
CA ALA A 188 8.95 6.11 -2.98
C ALA A 188 8.18 6.27 -4.29
N CYS A 189 7.89 7.51 -4.66
CA CYS A 189 7.02 7.87 -5.79
C CYS A 189 7.87 8.08 -7.05
N PHE A 190 7.77 7.18 -8.01
CA PHE A 190 8.55 7.19 -9.25
C PHE A 190 7.71 7.61 -10.46
N ASN A 191 8.33 8.33 -11.36
CA ASN A 191 7.77 8.60 -12.68
C ASN A 191 8.21 7.50 -13.66
N SER A 192 7.30 6.56 -13.97
CA SER A 192 7.57 5.46 -14.90
C SER A 192 7.44 5.83 -16.38
N ASN A 193 7.44 7.13 -16.71
CA ASN A 193 7.37 7.65 -18.08
C ASN A 193 8.73 8.12 -18.60
N TYR A 194 9.83 7.52 -18.19
CA TYR A 194 11.21 8.01 -18.45
C TYR A 194 11.43 8.42 -19.90
N LYS A 195 11.32 7.50 -20.84
CA LYS A 195 11.43 7.78 -22.29
C LYS A 195 10.11 7.60 -23.03
N LEU A 196 9.00 7.65 -22.31
CA LEU A 196 7.67 7.58 -22.90
C LEU A 196 7.38 8.87 -23.66
N ASP A 197 6.88 8.71 -24.88
CA ASP A 197 6.49 9.78 -25.77
C ASP A 197 5.42 9.30 -26.79
N HIS A 198 5.01 10.14 -27.71
CA HIS A 198 3.97 9.82 -28.71
C HIS A 198 4.38 8.68 -29.71
N LEU A 199 5.64 8.25 -29.75
CA LEU A 199 6.15 7.16 -30.58
C LEU A 199 6.64 5.96 -29.77
N ASN A 200 6.95 6.16 -28.49
CA ASN A 200 7.37 5.13 -27.55
C ASN A 200 6.41 5.04 -26.37
N HIS A 201 5.66 3.97 -26.27
CA HIS A 201 4.68 3.75 -25.20
C HIS A 201 5.21 2.87 -24.05
N SER A 202 6.46 2.39 -24.15
CA SER A 202 7.05 1.54 -23.12
C SER A 202 7.28 2.32 -21.82
N GLY A 203 6.84 1.76 -20.71
CA GLY A 203 7.14 2.27 -19.39
C GLY A 203 8.60 2.00 -19.00
N SER A 204 9.20 2.91 -18.27
CA SER A 204 10.50 2.71 -17.61
C SER A 204 10.69 3.74 -16.49
N ILE A 205 11.49 3.36 -15.50
CA ILE A 205 11.95 4.26 -14.43
C ILE A 205 13.45 4.46 -14.65
N ASP A 206 13.90 5.72 -14.59
CA ASP A 206 15.32 6.03 -14.64
C ASP A 206 16.00 5.52 -13.37
N GLU A 207 17.14 4.82 -13.48
CA GLU A 207 17.87 4.29 -12.33
C GLU A 207 18.36 5.40 -11.40
N ASP A 208 18.65 6.59 -11.91
CA ASP A 208 18.99 7.76 -11.11
C ASP A 208 17.86 8.13 -10.13
N ALA A 209 16.58 7.90 -10.50
CA ALA A 209 15.45 8.18 -9.60
C ALA A 209 15.49 7.36 -8.31
N ILE A 210 15.96 6.11 -8.38
CA ILE A 210 16.14 5.26 -7.19
C ILE A 210 17.42 5.66 -6.45
N THR A 211 18.51 5.85 -7.18
CA THR A 211 19.82 6.17 -6.61
C THR A 211 19.80 7.50 -5.84
N ASN A 212 19.09 8.51 -6.36
CA ASN A 212 18.98 9.82 -5.71
C ASN A 212 18.29 9.80 -4.35
N ILE A 213 17.54 8.75 -4.02
CA ILE A 213 16.86 8.59 -2.71
C ILE A 213 17.39 7.41 -1.88
N CYS A 214 18.40 6.68 -2.36
CA CYS A 214 18.87 5.43 -1.76
C CYS A 214 19.30 5.58 -0.30
N ASP A 215 20.06 6.63 0.04
CA ASP A 215 20.51 6.90 1.41
C ASP A 215 19.34 7.10 2.39
N ASN A 216 18.25 7.69 1.90
CA ASN A 216 17.07 7.90 2.71
C ASN A 216 16.25 6.62 2.84
N LEU A 217 16.14 5.82 1.76
CA LEU A 217 15.51 4.49 1.81
C LEU A 217 16.20 3.61 2.83
N GLU A 218 17.55 3.56 2.82
CA GLU A 218 18.32 2.78 3.78
C GLU A 218 18.07 3.23 5.22
N LYS A 219 18.07 4.55 5.48
CA LYS A 219 17.77 5.10 6.82
C LYS A 219 16.38 4.70 7.32
N PHE A 220 15.37 4.72 6.46
CA PHE A 220 14.01 4.31 6.83
C PHE A 220 13.93 2.79 7.04
N TYR A 221 14.57 2.00 6.18
CA TYR A 221 14.65 0.55 6.35
C TYR A 221 15.25 0.17 7.70
N GLU A 222 16.41 0.74 8.07
CA GLU A 222 17.06 0.47 9.34
C GLU A 222 16.20 0.85 10.57
N LYS A 223 15.25 1.75 10.41
CA LYS A 223 14.25 2.11 11.43
C LYS A 223 12.99 1.24 11.39
N GLY A 224 12.96 0.17 10.60
CA GLY A 224 11.83 -0.76 10.49
C GLY A 224 10.63 -0.22 9.72
N TYR A 225 10.82 0.74 8.81
CA TYR A 225 9.74 1.21 7.94
C TYR A 225 9.42 0.20 6.84
N LEU A 226 8.14 0.11 6.49
CA LEU A 226 7.70 -0.51 5.24
C LEU A 226 7.98 0.47 4.10
N LEU A 227 8.85 0.08 3.16
CA LEU A 227 9.16 0.87 1.97
C LEU A 227 8.28 0.44 0.80
N VAL A 228 7.50 1.38 0.28
CA VAL A 228 6.52 1.15 -0.78
C VAL A 228 6.90 1.95 -2.02
N GLY A 229 7.16 1.28 -3.14
CA GLY A 229 7.28 1.93 -4.44
C GLY A 229 5.90 2.25 -5.02
N VAL A 230 5.75 3.43 -5.60
CA VAL A 230 4.55 3.83 -6.32
C VAL A 230 4.95 4.31 -7.71
N TRP A 231 4.38 3.69 -8.75
CA TRP A 231 4.59 4.05 -10.15
C TRP A 231 3.35 3.71 -10.97
N HIS A 232 3.35 3.94 -12.29
CA HIS A 232 2.15 3.70 -13.10
C HIS A 232 2.21 2.39 -13.90
N HIS A 233 3.23 2.20 -14.72
CA HIS A 233 3.26 1.11 -15.70
C HIS A 233 3.33 -0.28 -15.09
N ASN A 234 2.56 -1.19 -15.65
CA ASN A 234 2.68 -2.62 -15.34
C ASN A 234 3.96 -3.20 -15.98
N TYR A 235 4.44 -4.32 -15.46
CA TYR A 235 5.62 -5.04 -15.96
C TYR A 235 5.25 -6.14 -16.98
N TYR A 236 3.98 -6.25 -17.30
CA TYR A 236 3.48 -7.08 -18.40
C TYR A 236 2.35 -6.36 -19.12
N GLY A 237 2.17 -6.67 -20.41
CA GLY A 237 1.16 -6.08 -21.27
C GLY A 237 0.91 -6.94 -22.49
N GLU A 238 0.19 -6.39 -23.46
CA GLU A 238 -0.03 -7.03 -24.74
C GLU A 238 1.30 -7.06 -25.56
N PRO A 239 1.78 -8.21 -26.00
CA PRO A 239 3.06 -8.32 -26.68
C PRO A 239 3.21 -7.43 -27.93
N ARG A 240 2.09 -7.04 -28.54
CA ARG A 240 2.09 -6.19 -29.74
C ARG A 240 2.03 -4.70 -29.46
N GLN A 241 1.69 -4.31 -28.24
CA GLN A 241 1.56 -2.89 -27.85
C GLN A 241 2.84 -2.34 -27.25
N MET A 242 3.70 -3.22 -26.69
CA MET A 242 4.93 -2.85 -26.00
C MET A 242 4.73 -1.70 -25.00
N ASP A 243 3.61 -1.75 -24.26
CA ASP A 243 3.14 -0.72 -23.35
C ASP A 243 3.42 -1.06 -21.87
N TYR A 244 4.43 -1.88 -21.61
CA TYR A 244 4.80 -2.36 -20.29
C TYR A 244 6.24 -1.98 -19.94
N MET A 245 6.59 -2.13 -18.67
CA MET A 245 7.89 -1.82 -18.11
C MET A 245 8.74 -3.09 -18.00
N ASP A 246 10.05 -2.98 -18.25
CA ASP A 246 10.98 -4.09 -18.06
C ASP A 246 11.14 -4.44 -16.57
N LYS A 247 11.18 -5.73 -16.27
CA LYS A 247 11.34 -6.25 -14.90
C LYS A 247 12.70 -5.95 -14.28
N SER A 248 13.70 -5.61 -15.06
CA SER A 248 15.06 -5.31 -14.57
C SER A 248 15.07 -4.24 -13.48
N ILE A 249 14.09 -3.32 -13.51
CA ILE A 249 13.92 -2.27 -12.49
C ILE A 249 13.66 -2.83 -11.08
N PHE A 250 13.13 -4.06 -10.94
CA PHE A 250 12.84 -4.63 -9.62
C PHE A 250 14.12 -5.02 -8.86
N ALA A 251 15.21 -5.34 -9.57
CA ALA A 251 16.47 -5.66 -8.91
C ALA A 251 17.03 -4.48 -8.09
N PRO A 252 17.19 -3.25 -8.63
CA PRO A 252 17.57 -2.10 -7.82
C PRO A 252 16.53 -1.75 -6.74
N MET A 253 15.22 -1.86 -7.00
CA MET A 253 14.20 -1.63 -5.96
C MET A 253 14.39 -2.58 -4.78
N LEU A 254 14.60 -3.87 -5.02
CA LEU A 254 14.85 -4.87 -3.99
C LEU A 254 16.19 -4.63 -3.26
N ALA A 255 17.24 -4.23 -3.98
CA ALA A 255 18.53 -3.89 -3.39
C ALA A 255 18.39 -2.75 -2.36
N TYR A 256 17.60 -1.72 -2.68
CA TYR A 256 17.29 -0.61 -1.78
C TYR A 256 16.07 -0.84 -0.86
N LYS A 257 15.71 -2.13 -0.66
CA LYS A 257 14.76 -2.58 0.35
C LYS A 257 13.31 -2.13 0.15
N ILE A 258 12.92 -1.71 -1.05
CA ILE A 258 11.51 -1.56 -1.40
C ILE A 258 10.91 -2.96 -1.40
N ARG A 259 9.84 -3.17 -0.63
CA ARG A 259 9.22 -4.49 -0.40
C ARG A 259 7.79 -4.61 -0.91
N MET A 260 7.17 -3.49 -1.25
CA MET A 260 5.83 -3.45 -1.84
C MET A 260 5.80 -2.45 -2.99
N GLY A 261 5.11 -2.79 -4.08
CA GLY A 261 4.92 -1.93 -5.25
C GLY A 261 3.44 -1.74 -5.55
N LEU A 262 3.01 -0.49 -5.74
CA LEU A 262 1.65 -0.10 -6.10
C LEU A 262 1.66 0.54 -7.48
N PHE A 263 0.88 -0.01 -8.42
CA PHE A 263 0.86 0.44 -9.82
C PHE A 263 -0.49 0.19 -10.51
N GLY A 264 -0.65 0.58 -11.78
CA GLY A 264 -1.89 0.49 -12.56
C GLY A 264 -1.70 0.06 -14.01
N HIS A 265 -2.18 0.89 -14.94
CA HIS A 265 -1.98 0.86 -16.39
C HIS A 265 -2.77 -0.22 -17.17
N GLN A 266 -2.77 -1.47 -16.73
CA GLN A 266 -3.44 -2.56 -17.45
C GLN A 266 -4.93 -2.71 -17.08
N HIS A 267 -5.46 -1.80 -16.27
CA HIS A 267 -6.86 -1.75 -15.82
C HIS A 267 -7.34 -3.02 -15.08
N ILE A 268 -6.41 -3.79 -14.51
CA ILE A 268 -6.68 -5.06 -13.81
C ILE A 268 -6.07 -5.04 -12.42
N ALA A 269 -6.89 -5.31 -11.41
CA ALA A 269 -6.38 -5.54 -10.07
C ALA A 269 -5.80 -6.97 -9.96
N GLN A 270 -4.51 -7.05 -9.67
CA GLN A 270 -3.76 -8.30 -9.51
C GLN A 270 -2.75 -8.17 -8.37
N VAL A 271 -2.37 -9.31 -7.81
CA VAL A 271 -1.32 -9.43 -6.79
C VAL A 271 -0.32 -10.45 -7.28
N ALA A 272 0.96 -10.11 -7.22
CA ALA A 272 2.07 -10.99 -7.58
C ALA A 272 3.24 -10.80 -6.62
N GLU A 273 4.17 -11.75 -6.62
CA GLU A 273 5.43 -11.66 -5.87
C GLU A 273 6.59 -11.86 -6.85
N GLU A 274 7.57 -10.96 -6.79
CA GLU A 274 8.83 -11.09 -7.52
C GLU A 274 9.99 -11.24 -6.52
N TYR A 275 10.96 -12.06 -6.86
CA TYR A 275 12.08 -12.41 -6.00
C TYR A 275 13.41 -11.95 -6.60
N ALA A 276 14.31 -11.45 -5.76
CA ALA A 276 15.63 -11.00 -6.21
C ALA A 276 16.44 -12.16 -6.84
N ASN A 277 16.38 -13.35 -6.25
CA ASN A 277 17.06 -14.54 -6.75
C ASN A 277 16.26 -15.79 -6.35
N MET A 278 15.88 -16.60 -7.34
CA MET A 278 15.14 -17.85 -7.12
C MET A 278 16.03 -19.00 -6.63
N GLU A 279 17.36 -18.87 -6.75
CA GLU A 279 18.33 -19.89 -6.31
C GLU A 279 18.69 -19.77 -4.83
N GLU A 280 18.31 -18.67 -4.16
CA GLU A 280 18.55 -18.49 -2.74
C GLU A 280 17.72 -19.46 -1.87
N PRO A 281 18.19 -19.79 -0.66
CA PRO A 281 17.39 -20.53 0.33
C PRO A 281 16.04 -19.87 0.59
N GLU A 282 15.02 -20.65 0.92
CA GLU A 282 13.64 -20.17 1.09
C GLU A 282 13.53 -19.00 2.09
N GLU A 283 14.27 -19.04 3.18
CA GLU A 283 14.27 -17.97 4.19
C GLU A 283 14.78 -16.65 3.59
N SER A 284 15.93 -16.68 2.88
CA SER A 284 16.50 -15.51 2.21
C SER A 284 15.56 -14.97 1.11
N ARG A 285 14.91 -15.86 0.34
CA ARG A 285 13.93 -15.46 -0.67
C ARG A 285 12.72 -14.74 -0.06
N ARG A 286 12.23 -15.20 1.10
CA ARG A 286 11.13 -14.52 1.79
C ARG A 286 11.49 -13.11 2.19
N GLU A 287 12.71 -12.89 2.68
CA GLU A 287 13.19 -11.55 3.04
C GLU A 287 13.45 -10.64 1.85
N ASN A 288 13.76 -11.20 0.67
CA ASN A 288 14.12 -10.49 -0.55
C ASN A 288 13.07 -10.62 -1.65
N LYS A 289 11.80 -10.45 -1.29
CA LYS A 289 10.69 -10.40 -2.25
C LYS A 289 10.05 -9.02 -2.33
N LEU A 290 9.50 -8.72 -3.49
CA LEU A 290 8.68 -7.55 -3.79
C LEU A 290 7.23 -7.99 -3.98
N LEU A 291 6.34 -7.54 -3.09
CA LEU A 291 4.90 -7.72 -3.24
C LEU A 291 4.37 -6.68 -4.22
N LEU A 292 3.86 -7.11 -5.35
CA LEU A 292 3.38 -6.28 -6.45
C LEU A 292 1.85 -6.26 -6.46
N ILE A 293 1.25 -5.08 -6.35
CA ILE A 293 -0.20 -4.90 -6.31
C ILE A 293 -0.60 -3.89 -7.38
N SER A 294 -1.29 -4.36 -8.43
CA SER A 294 -1.88 -3.45 -9.40
C SER A 294 -3.32 -3.10 -9.03
N SER A 295 -3.72 -1.87 -9.34
CA SER A 295 -5.12 -1.45 -9.29
C SER A 295 -5.78 -1.64 -10.67
N GLY A 296 -7.11 -1.78 -10.68
CA GLY A 296 -7.90 -1.63 -11.89
C GLY A 296 -8.24 -0.17 -12.18
N THR A 297 -9.11 0.07 -13.14
CA THR A 297 -9.64 1.40 -13.46
C THR A 297 -10.95 1.67 -12.75
N LEU A 298 -11.19 2.93 -12.39
CA LEU A 298 -12.48 3.39 -11.86
C LEU A 298 -13.49 3.74 -12.96
N PHE A 299 -13.04 4.11 -14.16
CA PHE A 299 -13.87 4.64 -15.25
C PHE A 299 -13.94 3.74 -16.49
N GLY A 300 -13.09 2.75 -16.63
CA GLY A 300 -13.09 1.86 -17.79
C GLY A 300 -14.49 1.31 -18.10
N PHE A 301 -14.84 1.19 -19.38
CA PHE A 301 -16.05 0.52 -19.85
C PHE A 301 -15.72 -0.52 -20.93
N GLU A 302 -16.71 -1.27 -21.40
CA GLU A 302 -16.55 -2.44 -22.28
C GLU A 302 -15.55 -2.28 -23.45
N LYS A 303 -15.36 -1.06 -23.97
CA LYS A 303 -14.42 -0.82 -25.09
C LYS A 303 -12.95 -0.70 -24.64
N VAL A 304 -12.71 -0.38 -23.37
CA VAL A 304 -11.39 -0.17 -22.78
C VAL A 304 -10.99 -1.37 -21.91
N LEU A 305 -11.98 -1.99 -21.27
CA LEU A 305 -11.77 -3.19 -20.46
C LEU A 305 -11.70 -4.44 -21.35
N ARG A 306 -10.81 -5.35 -21.03
CA ARG A 306 -10.77 -6.67 -21.68
C ARG A 306 -12.07 -7.42 -21.44
N PRO A 307 -12.49 -8.31 -22.36
CA PRO A 307 -13.71 -9.09 -22.18
C PRO A 307 -13.73 -9.81 -20.82
N GLY A 308 -14.79 -9.62 -20.07
CA GLY A 308 -14.98 -10.21 -18.74
C GLY A 308 -14.33 -9.46 -17.60
N GLN A 309 -13.59 -8.37 -17.86
CA GLN A 309 -13.07 -7.48 -16.82
C GLN A 309 -14.10 -6.41 -16.44
N ARG A 310 -13.96 -5.94 -15.20
CA ARG A 310 -14.82 -4.94 -14.60
C ARG A 310 -13.98 -3.82 -14.00
N ARG A 311 -14.58 -2.67 -13.74
CA ARG A 311 -13.96 -1.60 -12.97
C ARG A 311 -13.59 -2.12 -11.59
N GLN A 312 -12.40 -1.76 -11.09
CA GLN A 312 -11.87 -2.28 -9.83
C GLN A 312 -11.03 -1.23 -9.12
N TYR A 313 -10.97 -1.32 -7.79
CA TYR A 313 -9.99 -0.65 -6.95
C TYR A 313 -9.65 -1.53 -5.75
N ASN A 314 -8.55 -1.21 -5.04
CA ASN A 314 -8.13 -2.01 -3.88
C ASN A 314 -8.27 -1.22 -2.57
N ILE A 315 -8.59 -1.94 -1.51
CA ILE A 315 -8.36 -1.51 -0.13
C ILE A 315 -7.32 -2.47 0.44
N ILE A 316 -6.15 -1.94 0.80
CA ILE A 316 -5.00 -2.70 1.28
C ILE A 316 -4.89 -2.44 2.78
N GLU A 317 -5.19 -3.45 3.59
CA GLU A 317 -5.04 -3.41 5.04
C GLU A 317 -3.63 -3.88 5.40
N ILE A 318 -2.92 -3.12 6.21
CA ILE A 318 -1.55 -3.40 6.64
C ILE A 318 -1.54 -3.44 8.16
N GLU A 319 -0.99 -4.51 8.70
CA GLU A 319 -0.77 -4.69 10.12
C GLU A 319 0.73 -4.86 10.37
N MET A 320 1.34 -3.81 10.95
CA MET A 320 2.78 -3.77 11.18
C MET A 320 3.13 -4.58 12.42
N GLY A 321 3.99 -5.58 12.25
CA GLY A 321 4.53 -6.41 13.33
C GLY A 321 6.04 -6.28 13.47
N TYR A 322 6.63 -7.07 14.36
CA TYR A 322 8.07 -7.10 14.59
C TYR A 322 8.81 -7.88 13.52
N GLY A 323 9.42 -7.18 12.58
CA GLY A 323 10.19 -7.76 11.46
C GLY A 323 9.35 -8.24 10.28
N GLU A 324 8.03 -8.08 10.33
CA GLU A 324 7.13 -8.36 9.21
C GLU A 324 5.87 -7.50 9.28
N ALA A 325 5.20 -7.33 8.15
CA ALA A 325 3.88 -6.75 8.06
C ALA A 325 2.93 -7.75 7.39
N ASP A 326 1.76 -7.95 7.95
CA ASP A 326 0.67 -8.68 7.32
C ASP A 326 -0.11 -7.73 6.41
N VAL A 327 -0.30 -8.14 5.16
CA VAL A 327 -0.98 -7.35 4.13
C VAL A 327 -2.20 -8.12 3.64
N ALA A 328 -3.38 -7.54 3.78
CA ALA A 328 -4.61 -8.10 3.28
C ALA A 328 -5.21 -7.19 2.19
N ILE A 329 -5.33 -7.69 0.98
CA ILE A 329 -5.81 -6.95 -0.19
C ILE A 329 -7.26 -7.31 -0.46
N ASN A 330 -8.13 -6.32 -0.32
CA ASN A 330 -9.54 -6.38 -0.64
C ASN A 330 -9.78 -5.65 -1.97
N THR A 331 -10.01 -6.39 -3.03
CA THR A 331 -10.38 -5.80 -4.32
C THR A 331 -11.88 -5.55 -4.38
N ARG A 332 -12.26 -4.30 -4.64
CA ARG A 332 -13.64 -3.91 -4.92
C ARG A 332 -13.88 -3.98 -6.43
N GLU A 333 -15.00 -4.57 -6.83
CA GLU A 333 -15.34 -4.77 -8.23
C GLU A 333 -16.74 -4.26 -8.53
N ASP A 334 -16.91 -3.67 -9.71
CA ASP A 334 -18.22 -3.20 -10.17
C ASP A 334 -19.11 -4.37 -10.58
N TRP A 335 -20.17 -4.55 -9.84
CA TRP A 335 -21.18 -5.59 -10.08
C TRP A 335 -22.50 -5.04 -10.58
N ASN A 336 -22.50 -3.87 -11.19
CA ASN A 336 -23.72 -3.38 -11.79
C ASN A 336 -24.29 -4.42 -12.79
N PRO A 337 -25.51 -4.92 -12.57
CA PRO A 337 -26.12 -5.92 -13.46
C PRO A 337 -26.36 -5.37 -14.87
N ASN A 338 -26.46 -4.05 -14.99
CA ASN A 338 -26.51 -3.38 -16.28
C ASN A 338 -25.07 -3.04 -16.70
N SER A 339 -24.46 -3.87 -17.56
CA SER A 339 -23.09 -3.68 -18.07
C SER A 339 -22.90 -2.34 -18.80
N ASN A 340 -23.98 -1.74 -19.31
CA ASN A 340 -23.98 -0.42 -19.94
C ASN A 340 -24.15 0.73 -18.92
N SER A 341 -24.31 0.43 -17.63
CA SER A 341 -24.43 1.46 -16.61
C SER A 341 -23.08 2.17 -16.42
N LYS A 342 -23.14 3.46 -16.50
CA LYS A 342 -21.99 4.34 -16.27
C LYS A 342 -21.67 4.51 -14.79
N ILE A 343 -22.61 4.13 -13.87
CA ILE A 343 -22.46 4.26 -12.43
C ILE A 343 -22.08 2.90 -11.84
N PRO A 344 -20.89 2.76 -11.23
CA PRO A 344 -20.47 1.51 -10.62
C PRO A 344 -21.31 1.17 -9.38
N MET A 345 -21.49 -0.15 -9.19
CA MET A 345 -22.02 -0.75 -7.95
C MET A 345 -20.95 -1.66 -7.37
N TRP A 346 -20.23 -1.16 -6.36
CA TRP A 346 -19.07 -1.84 -5.80
C TRP A 346 -19.47 -2.97 -4.84
N ARG A 347 -18.73 -4.08 -4.92
CA ARG A 347 -18.76 -5.18 -3.95
C ARG A 347 -17.39 -5.86 -3.90
N PHE A 348 -17.19 -6.79 -2.97
CA PHE A 348 -16.02 -7.65 -2.98
C PHE A 348 -15.87 -8.38 -4.31
N LYS A 349 -14.66 -8.42 -4.82
CA LYS A 349 -14.27 -9.42 -5.81
C LYS A 349 -14.10 -10.76 -5.07
N GLU A 350 -14.78 -11.79 -5.54
CA GLU A 350 -14.67 -13.12 -4.97
C GLU A 350 -13.25 -13.68 -5.17
N VAL A 351 -12.60 -14.06 -4.06
CA VAL A 351 -11.30 -14.72 -4.06
C VAL A 351 -11.51 -16.20 -3.75
N ARG A 352 -11.24 -17.05 -4.75
CA ARG A 352 -11.38 -18.51 -4.58
C ARG A 352 -10.48 -18.99 -3.43
N GLN A 353 -11.03 -19.85 -2.57
CA GLN A 353 -10.36 -20.44 -1.40
C GLN A 353 -10.02 -19.45 -0.27
N SER A 354 -10.44 -18.21 -0.33
CA SER A 354 -10.36 -17.26 0.78
C SER A 354 -11.67 -17.26 1.57
N ILE A 355 -11.58 -17.26 2.91
CA ILE A 355 -12.75 -17.23 3.79
C ILE A 355 -13.33 -15.81 3.86
N ASP A 356 -12.49 -14.80 3.76
CA ASP A 356 -12.83 -13.38 3.93
C ASP A 356 -12.79 -12.56 2.63
N ASN A 357 -12.66 -13.23 1.49
CA ASN A 357 -12.54 -12.61 0.16
C ASN A 357 -11.35 -11.64 0.03
N LYS A 358 -10.28 -11.83 0.82
CA LYS A 358 -9.04 -11.07 0.73
C LYS A 358 -7.89 -11.95 0.23
N ILE A 359 -6.92 -11.32 -0.41
CA ILE A 359 -5.63 -11.95 -0.70
C ILE A 359 -4.68 -11.56 0.43
N HIS A 360 -4.12 -12.55 1.11
CA HIS A 360 -3.19 -12.36 2.21
C HIS A 360 -1.75 -12.55 1.75
N ALA A 361 -0.88 -11.63 2.15
CA ALA A 361 0.54 -11.69 1.90
C ALA A 361 1.32 -11.17 3.12
N LYS A 362 2.59 -11.55 3.21
CA LYS A 362 3.51 -11.04 4.23
C LYS A 362 4.64 -10.26 3.56
N VAL A 363 5.01 -9.15 4.17
CA VAL A 363 6.15 -8.33 3.75
C VAL A 363 7.15 -8.28 4.89
N TYR A 364 8.42 -8.60 4.59
CA TYR A 364 9.47 -8.61 5.59
C TYR A 364 10.06 -7.22 5.80
N LEU A 365 10.26 -6.87 7.06
CA LEU A 365 10.79 -5.60 7.51
C LEU A 365 12.13 -5.83 8.22
N LYS A 366 12.92 -4.78 8.36
CA LYS A 366 14.10 -4.83 9.22
C LYS A 366 13.66 -5.04 10.67
N LYS A 367 14.20 -6.07 11.33
CA LYS A 367 14.08 -6.21 12.77
C LYS A 367 14.94 -5.15 13.46
N THR A 368 14.31 -4.21 14.14
CA THR A 368 14.99 -3.28 15.02
C THR A 368 15.42 -3.98 16.32
N PRO A 369 16.32 -3.43 17.15
CA PRO A 369 16.59 -3.99 18.45
C PRO A 369 15.28 -4.21 19.23
N LEU A 370 15.12 -5.41 19.84
CA LEU A 370 13.84 -5.78 20.49
C LEU A 370 13.41 -4.75 21.54
N MET A 371 14.38 -4.24 22.32
CA MET A 371 14.12 -3.24 23.35
C MET A 371 13.57 -1.93 22.77
N ASP A 372 14.06 -1.50 21.62
CA ASP A 372 13.57 -0.26 20.96
C ASP A 372 12.11 -0.45 20.53
N TYR A 373 11.76 -1.64 20.04
CA TYR A 373 10.39 -1.97 19.67
C TYR A 373 9.46 -2.03 20.89
N VAL A 374 9.90 -2.65 21.98
CA VAL A 374 9.15 -2.71 23.25
C VAL A 374 8.93 -1.30 23.83
N LEU A 375 9.95 -0.42 23.79
CA LEU A 375 9.82 0.97 24.20
C LEU A 375 8.85 1.78 23.33
N GLU A 376 8.71 1.44 22.06
CA GLU A 376 7.70 2.07 21.20
C GLU A 376 6.28 1.62 21.59
N ILE A 377 6.08 0.34 21.91
CA ILE A 377 4.81 -0.16 22.48
C ILE A 377 4.49 0.58 23.78
N ASP A 378 5.47 0.72 24.68
CA ASP A 378 5.32 1.45 25.96
C ASP A 378 4.87 2.90 25.73
N ARG A 379 5.58 3.63 24.87
CA ARG A 379 5.25 5.03 24.55
C ARG A 379 3.81 5.14 24.03
N LYS A 380 3.41 4.25 23.12
CA LYS A 380 2.07 4.24 22.53
C LYS A 380 1.00 3.94 23.57
N ALA A 381 1.18 2.89 24.38
CA ALA A 381 0.25 2.50 25.44
C ALA A 381 0.04 3.65 26.45
N ARG A 382 1.09 4.33 26.86
CA ARG A 382 0.99 5.48 27.79
C ARG A 382 0.29 6.69 27.16
N MET A 383 0.47 6.91 25.86
CA MET A 383 -0.21 8.02 25.16
C MET A 383 -1.68 7.78 24.93
N THR A 384 -2.08 6.55 24.62
CA THR A 384 -3.46 6.20 24.25
C THR A 384 -4.28 5.65 25.39
N GLY A 385 -3.63 5.10 26.43
CA GLY A 385 -4.29 4.33 27.49
C GLY A 385 -4.74 2.93 27.06
N ASP A 386 -4.38 2.50 25.84
CA ASP A 386 -4.76 1.19 25.28
C ASP A 386 -3.75 0.11 25.69
N TYR A 387 -3.89 -0.35 26.92
CA TYR A 387 -3.00 -1.38 27.47
C TYR A 387 -3.37 -2.79 27.00
N GLU A 388 -4.61 -3.05 26.59
CA GLU A 388 -5.01 -4.35 26.03
C GLU A 388 -4.28 -4.65 24.73
N SER A 389 -4.32 -3.72 23.76
CA SER A 389 -3.55 -3.85 22.52
C SER A 389 -2.05 -3.96 22.75
N ALA A 390 -1.52 -3.24 23.73
CA ALA A 390 -0.10 -3.35 24.08
C ALA A 390 0.25 -4.74 24.65
N CYS A 391 -0.59 -5.30 25.52
CA CYS A 391 -0.42 -6.67 26.03
C CYS A 391 -0.48 -7.70 24.90
N ASP A 392 -1.42 -7.60 23.96
CA ASP A 392 -1.51 -8.50 22.81
C ASP A 392 -0.24 -8.44 21.95
N GLU A 393 0.30 -7.25 21.74
CA GLU A 393 1.53 -7.05 20.99
C GLU A 393 2.74 -7.64 21.72
N LEU A 394 2.85 -7.48 23.04
CA LEU A 394 3.89 -8.09 23.87
C LEU A 394 3.79 -9.64 23.88
N VAL A 395 2.59 -10.19 23.96
CA VAL A 395 2.37 -11.66 23.85
C VAL A 395 2.88 -12.18 22.51
N SER A 396 2.63 -11.45 21.42
CA SER A 396 3.10 -11.85 20.09
C SER A 396 4.62 -11.85 19.95
N LEU A 397 5.33 -11.04 20.74
CA LEU A 397 6.80 -11.00 20.79
C LEU A 397 7.42 -12.17 21.57
N GLY A 398 6.63 -12.86 22.38
CA GLY A 398 7.05 -13.99 23.23
C GLY A 398 7.42 -13.56 24.66
N LEU A 399 6.57 -13.98 25.59
CA LEU A 399 6.73 -13.67 27.03
C LEU A 399 7.87 -14.44 27.72
N GLU A 400 8.57 -15.33 27.02
CA GLU A 400 9.80 -15.98 27.50
C GLU A 400 10.99 -15.01 27.50
N LYS A 401 10.91 -13.88 26.82
CA LYS A 401 11.93 -12.82 26.79
C LYS A 401 11.72 -11.88 27.97
N GLU A 402 12.75 -11.70 28.79
CA GLU A 402 12.68 -10.95 30.04
C GLU A 402 12.21 -9.51 29.83
N GLU A 403 12.73 -8.85 28.80
CA GLU A 403 12.37 -7.45 28.46
C GLU A 403 10.87 -7.35 28.14
N VAL A 404 10.35 -8.29 27.37
CA VAL A 404 8.94 -8.32 26.98
C VAL A 404 8.05 -8.61 28.19
N ARG A 405 8.42 -9.63 28.98
CA ARG A 405 7.68 -10.06 30.16
C ARG A 405 7.51 -8.93 31.17
N LYS A 406 8.56 -8.16 31.44
CA LYS A 406 8.53 -7.06 32.39
C LYS A 406 7.45 -6.01 32.05
N PHE A 407 7.31 -5.64 30.77
CA PHE A 407 6.28 -4.67 30.34
C PHE A 407 4.88 -5.30 30.35
N PHE A 408 4.76 -6.57 29.97
CA PHE A 408 3.48 -7.27 30.06
C PHE A 408 2.96 -7.30 31.51
N ASP A 409 3.79 -7.66 32.47
CA ASP A 409 3.42 -7.75 33.89
C ASP A 409 3.05 -6.35 34.48
N ASP A 410 3.68 -5.26 33.99
CA ASP A 410 3.30 -3.89 34.36
C ASP A 410 1.95 -3.45 33.78
N TYR A 411 1.58 -3.94 32.59
CA TYR A 411 0.39 -3.47 31.88
C TYR A 411 -0.86 -4.29 32.11
N ILE A 412 -0.72 -5.60 32.33
CA ILE A 412 -1.88 -6.50 32.44
C ILE A 412 -2.83 -6.09 33.58
N GLY A 413 -2.28 -5.59 34.68
CA GLY A 413 -3.08 -5.06 35.80
C GLY A 413 -3.82 -3.76 35.52
N ARG A 414 -3.62 -3.14 34.34
CA ARG A 414 -4.31 -1.92 33.88
C ARG A 414 -5.42 -2.21 32.88
N THR A 415 -5.65 -3.50 32.58
CA THR A 415 -6.68 -3.95 31.63
C THR A 415 -7.96 -4.33 32.36
N CYS A 416 -9.04 -4.60 31.63
CA CYS A 416 -10.31 -5.01 32.24
C CYS A 416 -10.27 -6.50 32.67
N ASP A 417 -11.12 -6.85 33.65
CA ASP A 417 -11.21 -8.23 34.18
C ASP A 417 -11.50 -9.28 33.10
N GLN A 418 -12.31 -8.92 32.10
CA GLN A 418 -12.61 -9.82 30.97
C GLN A 418 -11.37 -10.13 30.14
N TYR A 419 -10.52 -9.13 29.92
CA TYR A 419 -9.27 -9.31 29.20
C TYR A 419 -8.28 -10.13 30.01
N ILE A 420 -8.12 -9.86 31.33
CA ILE A 420 -7.29 -10.64 32.24
C ILE A 420 -7.69 -12.11 32.19
N CYS A 421 -8.99 -12.43 32.21
CA CYS A 421 -9.48 -13.80 32.09
C CYS A 421 -9.10 -14.48 30.77
N LYS A 422 -8.98 -13.74 29.66
CA LYS A 422 -8.50 -14.27 28.36
C LYS A 422 -7.03 -14.65 28.40
N GLN A 423 -6.24 -14.00 29.24
CA GLN A 423 -4.79 -14.21 29.35
C GLN A 423 -4.40 -15.35 30.33
N PHE A 424 -5.31 -16.24 30.64
CA PHE A 424 -5.13 -17.35 31.59
C PHE A 424 -3.80 -18.08 31.43
N GLU A 425 -3.40 -18.43 30.19
CA GLU A 425 -2.20 -19.22 29.93
C GLU A 425 -0.91 -18.41 30.15
N ASN A 426 -0.99 -17.10 30.08
CA ASN A 426 0.14 -16.15 30.20
C ASN A 426 0.36 -15.73 31.68
N LEU A 427 -0.62 -15.92 32.56
CA LEU A 427 -0.60 -15.49 33.97
C LEU A 427 -0.28 -16.69 34.90
N ASN A 428 0.92 -17.26 34.75
CA ASN A 428 1.35 -18.47 35.42
C ASN A 428 2.37 -18.24 36.57
N SER A 429 2.54 -16.98 37.01
CA SER A 429 3.30 -16.61 38.20
C SER A 429 2.37 -16.45 39.43
N PRO A 430 2.90 -16.45 40.69
CA PRO A 430 2.08 -16.21 41.87
C PRO A 430 1.27 -14.93 41.80
N ASP A 431 1.90 -13.80 41.41
CA ASP A 431 1.23 -12.51 41.24
C ASP A 431 0.20 -12.54 40.08
N GLY A 432 0.54 -13.25 39.00
CA GLY A 432 -0.36 -13.46 37.87
C GLY A 432 -1.62 -14.26 38.29
N TYR A 433 -1.47 -15.28 39.12
CA TYR A 433 -2.60 -16.03 39.67
C TYR A 433 -3.48 -15.17 40.59
N ILE A 434 -2.90 -14.31 41.44
CA ILE A 434 -3.67 -13.39 42.28
C ILE A 434 -4.52 -12.48 41.43
N LEU A 435 -3.91 -11.87 40.40
CA LEU A 435 -4.60 -10.96 39.48
C LEU A 435 -5.75 -11.70 38.74
N LEU A 436 -5.45 -12.90 38.23
CA LEU A 436 -6.41 -13.71 37.51
C LEU A 436 -7.59 -14.15 38.40
N CYS A 437 -7.31 -14.59 39.64
CA CYS A 437 -8.36 -14.95 40.60
C CYS A 437 -9.26 -13.78 40.89
N GLY A 438 -8.73 -12.58 41.11
CA GLY A 438 -9.53 -11.36 41.31
C GLY A 438 -10.45 -11.09 40.13
N ALA A 439 -9.95 -11.13 38.93
CA ALA A 439 -10.71 -10.92 37.69
C ALA A 439 -11.79 -12.01 37.50
N VAL A 440 -11.49 -13.27 37.77
CA VAL A 440 -12.41 -14.41 37.67
C VAL A 440 -13.57 -14.28 38.68
N VAL A 441 -13.27 -13.82 39.90
CA VAL A 441 -14.28 -13.60 40.95
C VAL A 441 -15.19 -12.43 40.57
N ASN A 442 -14.64 -11.33 40.10
CA ASN A 442 -15.40 -10.16 39.69
C ASN A 442 -16.35 -10.48 38.51
N GLU A 443 -15.87 -11.16 37.51
CA GLU A 443 -16.62 -11.54 36.28
C GLU A 443 -17.52 -12.79 36.51
N ARG A 444 -17.38 -13.50 37.63
CA ARG A 444 -17.98 -14.82 37.87
C ARG A 444 -17.78 -15.81 36.73
N ASN A 445 -16.55 -15.86 36.19
CA ASN A 445 -16.22 -16.64 35.01
C ASN A 445 -16.00 -18.15 35.36
N VAL A 446 -17.10 -18.92 35.32
CA VAL A 446 -17.15 -20.34 35.66
C VAL A 446 -16.11 -21.17 34.87
N ASN A 447 -15.89 -20.86 33.58
CA ASN A 447 -14.99 -21.62 32.72
C ASN A 447 -13.52 -21.47 33.15
N VAL A 448 -13.10 -20.23 33.43
CA VAL A 448 -11.72 -19.95 33.89
C VAL A 448 -11.53 -20.43 35.33
N ALA A 449 -12.53 -20.30 36.18
CA ALA A 449 -12.51 -20.84 37.54
C ALA A 449 -12.24 -22.36 37.56
N ARG A 450 -12.93 -23.13 36.70
CA ARG A 450 -12.67 -24.58 36.54
C ARG A 450 -11.25 -24.85 36.07
N LYS A 451 -10.78 -24.15 35.06
CA LYS A 451 -9.41 -24.28 34.54
C LYS A 451 -8.35 -24.01 35.61
N LEU A 452 -8.55 -23.00 36.45
CA LEU A 452 -7.67 -22.69 37.59
C LEU A 452 -7.66 -23.85 38.61
N LEU A 453 -8.84 -24.30 39.04
CA LEU A 453 -8.97 -25.36 40.02
C LEU A 453 -8.40 -26.69 39.52
N ASP A 454 -8.40 -26.96 38.22
CA ASP A 454 -7.81 -28.14 37.59
C ASP A 454 -6.31 -27.98 37.31
N ASN A 455 -5.75 -26.76 37.40
CA ASN A 455 -4.34 -26.47 37.12
C ASN A 455 -3.44 -26.90 38.29
N LYS A 456 -2.57 -27.90 38.07
CA LYS A 456 -1.68 -28.42 39.09
C LYS A 456 -0.73 -27.38 39.67
N THR A 457 -0.17 -26.52 38.83
CA THR A 457 0.77 -25.49 39.28
C THR A 457 0.06 -24.47 40.17
N PHE A 458 -1.12 -24.02 39.79
CA PHE A 458 -1.95 -23.13 40.61
C PHE A 458 -2.27 -23.80 41.98
N ARG A 459 -2.70 -25.06 42.00
CA ARG A 459 -2.98 -25.81 43.26
C ARG A 459 -1.78 -25.84 44.18
N GLN A 460 -0.61 -26.19 43.62
CA GLN A 460 0.63 -26.23 44.42
C GLN A 460 0.99 -24.85 44.99
N THR A 461 0.90 -23.80 44.16
CA THR A 461 1.18 -22.42 44.58
C THR A 461 0.19 -21.96 45.67
N SER A 462 -1.10 -22.28 45.52
CA SER A 462 -2.14 -21.92 46.48
C SER A 462 -2.02 -22.61 47.85
N GLU A 463 -1.34 -23.76 47.92
CA GLU A 463 -1.08 -24.40 49.21
C GLU A 463 -0.08 -23.59 50.07
N THR A 464 0.80 -22.87 49.46
CA THR A 464 1.87 -22.09 50.14
C THR A 464 1.58 -20.60 50.26
N ASP A 465 0.62 -20.09 49.47
CA ASP A 465 0.24 -18.67 49.47
C ASP A 465 -1.14 -18.44 50.13
N GLY A 466 -1.16 -17.62 51.19
CA GLY A 466 -2.38 -17.36 51.97
C GLY A 466 -3.49 -16.66 51.19
N ILE A 467 -3.10 -15.74 50.26
CA ILE A 467 -4.08 -14.98 49.43
C ILE A 467 -4.73 -15.94 48.43
N LEU A 468 -3.91 -16.78 47.77
CA LEU A 468 -4.42 -17.76 46.82
C LEU A 468 -5.31 -18.82 47.48
N LYS A 469 -5.04 -19.19 48.72
CA LYS A 469 -5.91 -20.08 49.52
C LYS A 469 -7.30 -19.55 49.67
N ASP A 470 -7.43 -18.26 49.99
CA ASP A 470 -8.73 -17.61 50.15
C ASP A 470 -9.49 -17.56 48.81
N TYR A 471 -8.79 -17.33 47.70
CA TYR A 471 -9.37 -17.39 46.36
C TYR A 471 -9.85 -18.79 45.96
N VAL A 472 -9.18 -19.85 46.34
CA VAL A 472 -9.63 -21.24 46.06
C VAL A 472 -11.06 -21.47 46.53
N SER A 473 -11.39 -21.05 47.75
CA SER A 473 -12.75 -21.18 48.30
C SER A 473 -13.78 -20.40 47.46
N GLN A 474 -13.44 -19.18 47.02
CA GLN A 474 -14.33 -18.36 46.22
C GLN A 474 -14.50 -18.93 44.78
N LEU A 475 -13.46 -19.49 44.20
CA LEU A 475 -13.51 -20.15 42.91
C LEU A 475 -14.36 -21.44 42.95
N GLU A 476 -14.31 -22.19 44.05
CA GLU A 476 -15.12 -23.37 44.26
C GLU A 476 -16.64 -23.03 44.42
N GLU A 477 -16.96 -21.86 44.98
CA GLU A 477 -18.31 -21.37 45.00
C GLU A 477 -18.83 -20.95 43.63
N ILE A 478 -18.00 -20.38 42.79
CA ILE A 478 -18.36 -19.98 41.41
C ILE A 478 -18.64 -21.20 40.52
N VAL A 479 -17.96 -22.29 40.78
CA VAL A 479 -18.08 -23.56 40.00
C VAL A 479 -19.26 -24.44 40.45
N LYS A 480 -19.76 -24.28 41.68
CA LYS A 480 -20.96 -24.96 42.20
C LYS A 480 -22.22 -24.44 41.53
#